data_8105df8575ebac904db256a308ca3696
#
_entry.id   8105df8575ebac904db256a308ca3696
#
_cell.length_a   1.000
_cell.length_b   1.000
_cell.length_c   1.000
_cell.angle_alpha   90.00
_cell.angle_beta   90.00
_cell.angle_gamma   90.00
#
_symmetry.space_group_name_H-M   'P 1'
#
loop_
_entity.id
_entity.type
_entity.pdbx_description
1 polymer ?
#
loop_
_entity_poly.entity_id
_entity_poly.type
_entity_poly.pdbx_seq_one_letter_code
_entity_poly.pdbx_strand_id
1 'polypeptide(L)'
;NQNYQAKYNTSVRSYQGSQKEQTTLSNSASQSASSIEYFTKYYAGLYKMDEGKINEIVKIFKDSAVKKQMNANETAEMVITFIQEIPYYLVHDESCVKAVASGNSFVKQYHASNKPCFPNVKGGVQSPYEFLHNLKGDCDTRSLLGFAILKKLKIASSVWVSEAYGHSILGVGVQNGHGIYKTVNGIKHYGVELTAKGYRLGMVAPENNNPYNWDITVYNNY
;
A
#
# COMPACT_ATOMS: atom_id res chain seq x y z
N ASN A 1 3.90 19.58 -15.67
CA ASN A 1 3.09 19.10 -14.54
C ASN A 1 1.62 19.11 -14.98
N GLN A 2 0.99 17.94 -15.06
CA GLN A 2 -0.45 17.83 -15.30
C GLN A 2 -1.12 17.47 -13.99
N ASN A 3 -2.06 18.29 -13.53
CA ASN A 3 -2.90 17.97 -12.39
C ASN A 3 -4.10 17.15 -12.86
N TYR A 4 -4.36 16.03 -12.19
CA TYR A 4 -5.54 15.19 -12.39
C TYR A 4 -6.50 15.42 -11.25
N GLN A 5 -7.77 15.60 -11.57
CA GLN A 5 -8.84 15.71 -10.60
C GLN A 5 -9.99 14.79 -10.98
N ALA A 6 -10.45 13.98 -10.05
CA ALA A 6 -11.59 13.10 -10.21
C ALA A 6 -12.37 13.00 -8.91
N LYS A 7 -13.63 12.53 -9.03
CA LYS A 7 -14.49 12.22 -7.88
C LYS A 7 -14.79 10.74 -7.88
N TYR A 8 -14.76 10.11 -6.72
CA TYR A 8 -15.25 8.77 -6.49
C TYR A 8 -16.07 8.74 -5.20
N ASN A 9 -16.91 7.74 -5.06
CA ASN A 9 -17.77 7.58 -3.90
C ASN A 9 -17.39 6.32 -3.13
N THR A 10 -17.52 6.42 -1.80
CA THR A 10 -17.40 5.26 -0.91
C THR A 10 -18.68 5.10 -0.11
N SER A 11 -19.07 3.85 0.13
CA SER A 11 -20.28 3.50 0.89
C SER A 11 -19.89 3.15 2.33
N VAL A 12 -20.57 3.74 3.31
CA VAL A 12 -20.43 3.38 4.73
C VAL A 12 -20.71 1.89 4.95
N ARG A 13 -21.71 1.33 4.27
CA ARG A 13 -22.04 -0.10 4.36
C ARG A 13 -20.88 -0.99 3.88
N SER A 14 -20.27 -0.64 2.76
CA SER A 14 -19.11 -1.39 2.23
C SER A 14 -17.89 -1.25 3.13
N TYR A 15 -17.66 -0.06 3.70
CA TYR A 15 -16.61 0.19 4.67
C TYR A 15 -16.77 -0.68 5.92
N GLN A 16 -17.95 -0.68 6.54
CA GLN A 16 -18.25 -1.52 7.70
C GLN A 16 -18.15 -3.02 7.38
N GLY A 17 -18.53 -3.42 6.15
CA GLY A 17 -18.35 -4.78 5.64
C GLY A 17 -16.87 -5.18 5.61
N SER A 18 -16.00 -4.31 5.08
CA SER A 18 -14.56 -4.55 5.06
C SER A 18 -13.98 -4.70 6.47
N GLN A 19 -14.34 -3.83 7.42
CA GLN A 19 -13.89 -3.94 8.81
C GLN A 19 -14.27 -5.26 9.48
N LYS A 20 -15.49 -5.74 9.24
CA LYS A 20 -15.96 -7.02 9.80
C LYS A 20 -15.19 -8.20 9.22
N GLU A 21 -15.03 -8.25 7.90
CA GLU A 21 -14.29 -9.32 7.20
C GLU A 21 -12.80 -9.31 7.62
N GLN A 22 -12.21 -8.14 7.77
CA GLN A 22 -10.83 -7.95 8.20
C GLN A 22 -10.53 -8.57 9.57
N THR A 23 -11.47 -8.49 10.52
CA THR A 23 -11.32 -9.10 11.84
C THR A 23 -11.14 -10.62 11.73
N THR A 24 -11.93 -11.28 10.91
CA THR A 24 -11.84 -12.72 10.66
C THR A 24 -10.51 -13.08 9.99
N LEU A 25 -10.12 -12.29 8.99
CA LEU A 25 -8.88 -12.47 8.24
C LEU A 25 -7.63 -12.33 9.14
N SER A 26 -7.58 -11.29 9.98
CA SER A 26 -6.46 -11.08 10.90
C SER A 26 -6.28 -12.25 11.88
N ASN A 27 -7.38 -12.78 12.42
CA ASN A 27 -7.35 -13.93 13.30
C ASN A 27 -6.83 -15.21 12.59
N SER A 28 -7.18 -15.39 11.31
CA SER A 28 -6.66 -16.50 10.50
C SER A 28 -5.17 -16.33 10.16
N ALA A 29 -4.76 -15.12 9.79
CA ALA A 29 -3.37 -14.83 9.47
C ALA A 29 -2.44 -14.93 10.68
N SER A 30 -2.92 -14.62 11.89
CA SER A 30 -2.12 -14.70 13.13
C SER A 30 -1.64 -16.12 13.50
N GLN A 31 -2.14 -17.15 12.81
CA GLN A 31 -1.67 -18.54 12.95
C GLN A 31 -0.44 -18.85 12.07
N SER A 32 0.14 -17.86 11.41
CA SER A 32 1.32 -18.02 10.54
C SER A 32 2.58 -18.29 11.35
N ALA A 33 3.50 -19.07 10.77
CA ALA A 33 4.76 -19.46 11.40
C ALA A 33 5.83 -18.36 11.42
N SER A 34 5.68 -17.33 10.56
CA SER A 34 6.59 -16.19 10.47
C SER A 34 5.84 -14.91 10.12
N SER A 35 6.49 -13.76 10.38
CA SER A 35 5.95 -12.45 10.01
C SER A 35 5.74 -12.31 8.50
N ILE A 36 6.66 -12.82 7.67
CA ILE A 36 6.51 -12.77 6.21
C ILE A 36 5.31 -13.61 5.73
N GLU A 37 5.08 -14.77 6.32
CA GLU A 37 3.90 -15.58 6.04
C GLU A 37 2.61 -14.88 6.48
N TYR A 38 2.64 -14.23 7.65
CA TYR A 38 1.53 -13.41 8.13
C TYR A 38 1.18 -12.31 7.13
N PHE A 39 2.14 -11.47 6.74
CA PHE A 39 1.90 -10.40 5.79
C PHE A 39 1.45 -10.91 4.42
N THR A 40 2.01 -12.02 3.95
CA THR A 40 1.61 -12.64 2.68
C THR A 40 0.14 -13.04 2.70
N LYS A 41 -0.29 -13.77 3.72
CA LYS A 41 -1.71 -14.20 3.87
C LYS A 41 -2.63 -13.00 4.08
N TYR A 42 -2.20 -12.07 4.93
CA TYR A 42 -3.02 -10.93 5.33
C TYR A 42 -3.27 -9.99 4.16
N TYR A 43 -2.21 -9.57 3.45
CA TYR A 43 -2.35 -8.66 2.30
C TYR A 43 -3.10 -9.30 1.12
N ALA A 44 -2.85 -10.58 0.85
CA ALA A 44 -3.62 -11.30 -0.17
C ALA A 44 -5.12 -11.35 0.17
N GLY A 45 -5.44 -11.58 1.44
CA GLY A 45 -6.81 -11.58 1.93
C GLY A 45 -7.47 -10.21 1.86
N LEU A 46 -6.79 -9.15 2.34
CA LEU A 46 -7.28 -7.76 2.28
C LEU A 46 -7.56 -7.32 0.84
N TYR A 47 -6.64 -7.64 -0.10
CA TYR A 47 -6.87 -7.38 -1.51
C TYR A 47 -8.11 -8.11 -2.03
N LYS A 48 -8.20 -9.43 -1.79
CA LYS A 48 -9.30 -10.25 -2.31
C LYS A 48 -10.67 -9.81 -1.78
N MET A 49 -10.74 -9.43 -0.52
CA MET A 49 -11.93 -8.94 0.17
C MET A 49 -12.49 -7.66 -0.49
N ASP A 50 -11.60 -6.78 -0.95
CA ASP A 50 -11.98 -5.49 -1.52
C ASP A 50 -11.84 -5.39 -3.04
N GLU A 51 -11.43 -6.47 -3.72
CA GLU A 51 -11.18 -6.48 -5.17
C GLU A 51 -12.35 -5.92 -6.00
N GLY A 52 -13.58 -6.25 -5.63
CA GLY A 52 -14.80 -5.72 -6.29
C GLY A 52 -15.13 -4.28 -5.86
N LYS A 53 -14.80 -3.90 -4.63
CA LYS A 53 -15.19 -2.62 -4.03
C LYS A 53 -14.38 -1.43 -4.58
N ILE A 54 -13.18 -1.67 -5.13
CA ILE A 54 -12.30 -0.61 -5.69
C ILE A 54 -12.51 -0.37 -7.18
N ASN A 55 -13.51 -0.96 -7.81
CA ASN A 55 -13.71 -0.87 -9.28
C ASN A 55 -13.91 0.57 -9.78
N GLU A 56 -14.57 1.43 -9.00
CA GLU A 56 -14.83 2.82 -9.40
C GLU A 56 -13.51 3.60 -9.54
N ILE A 57 -12.62 3.53 -8.54
CA ILE A 57 -11.33 4.23 -8.60
C ILE A 57 -10.44 3.65 -9.72
N VAL A 58 -10.44 2.33 -9.92
CA VAL A 58 -9.71 1.69 -11.02
C VAL A 58 -10.21 2.16 -12.38
N LYS A 59 -11.54 2.29 -12.55
CA LYS A 59 -12.13 2.84 -13.78
C LYS A 59 -11.67 4.26 -14.05
N ILE A 60 -11.61 5.11 -13.04
CA ILE A 60 -11.11 6.49 -13.15
C ILE A 60 -9.67 6.51 -13.67
N PHE A 61 -8.79 5.69 -13.10
CA PHE A 61 -7.40 5.59 -13.58
C PHE A 61 -7.32 5.06 -15.01
N LYS A 62 -8.08 4.01 -15.33
CA LYS A 62 -8.13 3.43 -16.68
C LYS A 62 -8.61 4.45 -17.71
N ASP A 63 -9.72 5.13 -17.44
CA ASP A 63 -10.28 6.13 -18.36
C ASP A 63 -9.32 7.30 -18.55
N SER A 64 -8.64 7.74 -17.49
CA SER A 64 -7.63 8.79 -17.54
C SER A 64 -6.42 8.39 -18.39
N ALA A 65 -5.92 7.16 -18.20
CA ALA A 65 -4.80 6.61 -18.95
C ALA A 65 -5.14 6.52 -20.46
N VAL A 66 -6.33 5.99 -20.79
CA VAL A 66 -6.80 5.91 -22.19
C VAL A 66 -6.94 7.30 -22.80
N LYS A 67 -7.63 8.22 -22.11
CA LYS A 67 -7.84 9.59 -22.61
C LYS A 67 -6.54 10.34 -22.88
N LYS A 68 -5.50 10.05 -22.10
CA LYS A 68 -4.19 10.71 -22.20
C LYS A 68 -3.15 9.89 -22.96
N GLN A 69 -3.54 8.73 -23.51
CA GLN A 69 -2.66 7.80 -24.22
C GLN A 69 -1.41 7.41 -23.41
N MET A 70 -1.59 7.22 -22.09
CA MET A 70 -0.51 6.88 -21.17
C MET A 70 -0.04 5.44 -21.37
N ASN A 71 1.27 5.25 -21.35
CA ASN A 71 1.88 3.93 -21.25
C ASN A 71 1.79 3.38 -19.80
N ALA A 72 2.29 2.17 -19.56
CA ALA A 72 2.26 1.52 -18.25
C ALA A 72 3.02 2.31 -17.17
N ASN A 73 4.20 2.88 -17.50
CA ASN A 73 5.00 3.67 -16.58
C ASN A 73 4.26 4.94 -16.16
N GLU A 74 3.71 5.67 -17.11
CA GLU A 74 2.95 6.91 -16.86
C GLU A 74 1.68 6.64 -16.05
N THR A 75 1.01 5.51 -16.32
CA THR A 75 -0.16 5.08 -15.57
C THR A 75 0.21 4.72 -14.13
N ALA A 76 1.33 4.00 -13.92
CA ALA A 76 1.83 3.70 -12.59
C ALA A 76 2.22 4.96 -11.82
N GLU A 77 2.91 5.91 -12.45
CA GLU A 77 3.26 7.22 -11.85
C GLU A 77 2.01 8.01 -11.43
N MET A 78 0.93 7.96 -12.22
CA MET A 78 -0.33 8.60 -11.86
C MET A 78 -0.93 7.98 -10.58
N VAL A 79 -0.90 6.64 -10.43
CA VAL A 79 -1.36 5.94 -9.22
C VAL A 79 -0.46 6.26 -8.02
N ILE A 80 0.86 6.23 -8.20
CA ILE A 80 1.86 6.57 -7.17
C ILE A 80 1.59 7.99 -6.65
N THR A 81 1.50 8.97 -7.55
CA THR A 81 1.28 10.38 -7.19
C THR A 81 -0.04 10.56 -6.42
N PHE A 82 -1.12 9.90 -6.87
CA PHE A 82 -2.40 9.93 -6.16
C PHE A 82 -2.26 9.46 -4.71
N ILE A 83 -1.57 8.34 -4.48
CA ILE A 83 -1.39 7.80 -3.12
C ILE A 83 -0.51 8.71 -2.27
N GLN A 84 0.53 9.29 -2.84
CA GLN A 84 1.43 10.23 -2.15
C GLN A 84 0.74 11.53 -1.73
N GLU A 85 -0.34 11.94 -2.42
CA GLU A 85 -1.13 13.13 -2.03
C GLU A 85 -1.99 12.91 -0.79
N ILE A 86 -2.31 11.65 -0.44
CA ILE A 86 -3.10 11.33 0.76
C ILE A 86 -2.25 11.58 2.02
N PRO A 87 -2.77 12.21 3.08
CA PRO A 87 -2.03 12.43 4.32
C PRO A 87 -1.52 11.14 4.98
N TYR A 88 -0.28 11.16 5.49
CA TYR A 88 0.29 10.03 6.23
C TYR A 88 -0.20 10.02 7.68
N TYR A 89 -0.73 8.87 8.11
CA TYR A 89 -1.14 8.57 9.48
C TYR A 89 -0.61 7.19 9.84
N LEU A 90 0.10 7.09 10.97
CA LEU A 90 0.53 5.79 11.47
C LEU A 90 -0.68 4.98 11.95
N VAL A 91 -0.90 3.81 11.36
CA VAL A 91 -2.07 2.97 11.63
C VAL A 91 -1.75 1.97 12.75
N HIS A 92 -2.68 1.80 13.68
CA HIS A 92 -2.53 0.87 14.79
C HIS A 92 -3.74 -0.04 14.97
N ASP A 93 -3.50 -1.29 15.40
CA ASP A 93 -4.55 -2.26 15.78
C ASP A 93 -5.31 -1.83 17.05
N GLU A 94 -4.67 -1.06 17.90
CA GLU A 94 -5.22 -0.58 19.17
C GLU A 94 -5.30 0.96 19.23
N SER A 95 -5.72 1.51 20.37
CA SER A 95 -5.73 2.96 20.56
C SER A 95 -4.32 3.57 20.48
N CYS A 96 -4.20 4.80 20.00
CA CYS A 96 -2.90 5.47 19.87
C CYS A 96 -2.13 5.53 21.20
N VAL A 97 -2.83 5.70 22.34
CA VAL A 97 -2.21 5.72 23.67
C VAL A 97 -1.59 4.37 24.01
N LYS A 98 -2.31 3.27 23.77
CA LYS A 98 -1.81 1.91 24.01
C LYS A 98 -0.65 1.59 23.08
N ALA A 99 -0.75 1.95 21.80
CA ALA A 99 0.31 1.76 20.82
C ALA A 99 1.62 2.45 21.24
N VAL A 100 1.55 3.64 21.82
CA VAL A 100 2.73 4.34 22.39
C VAL A 100 3.28 3.59 23.60
N ALA A 101 2.43 3.08 24.49
CA ALA A 101 2.86 2.40 25.71
C ALA A 101 3.58 1.07 25.40
N SER A 102 3.05 0.28 24.47
CA SER A 102 3.59 -1.03 24.04
C SER A 102 4.56 -0.94 22.85
N GLY A 103 4.56 0.18 22.13
CA GLY A 103 5.28 0.36 20.88
C GLY A 103 6.80 0.37 21.02
N ASN A 104 7.44 0.05 19.90
CA ASN A 104 8.90 0.15 19.75
C ASN A 104 9.37 1.63 19.75
N SER A 105 10.69 1.83 19.65
CA SER A 105 11.30 3.18 19.65
C SER A 105 10.78 4.07 18.53
N PHE A 106 10.53 3.53 17.34
CA PHE A 106 9.97 4.28 16.20
C PHE A 106 8.57 4.83 16.52
N VAL A 107 7.67 3.97 17.03
CA VAL A 107 6.30 4.37 17.40
C VAL A 107 6.33 5.48 18.44
N LYS A 108 7.16 5.32 19.49
CA LYS A 108 7.31 6.32 20.55
C LYS A 108 7.84 7.66 20.01
N GLN A 109 8.87 7.63 19.18
CA GLN A 109 9.44 8.84 18.56
C GLN A 109 8.47 9.52 17.60
N TYR A 110 7.73 8.74 16.81
CA TYR A 110 6.72 9.25 15.90
C TYR A 110 5.64 10.05 16.65
N HIS A 111 5.10 9.48 17.72
CA HIS A 111 4.09 10.15 18.54
C HIS A 111 4.63 11.34 19.34
N ALA A 112 5.85 11.25 19.85
CA ALA A 112 6.52 12.37 20.53
C ALA A 112 6.69 13.60 19.61
N SER A 113 6.71 13.37 18.28
CA SER A 113 6.77 14.44 17.27
C SER A 113 5.38 15.01 16.91
N ASN A 114 4.33 14.71 17.68
CA ASN A 114 2.93 15.12 17.44
C ASN A 114 2.40 14.74 16.04
N LYS A 115 2.91 13.68 15.45
CA LYS A 115 2.45 13.18 14.16
C LYS A 115 1.14 12.40 14.31
N PRO A 116 0.27 12.42 13.28
CA PRO A 116 -1.07 11.87 13.38
C PRO A 116 -1.10 10.34 13.41
N CYS A 117 -2.02 9.79 14.20
CA CYS A 117 -2.27 8.37 14.36
C CYS A 117 -3.71 8.03 13.92
N PHE A 118 -3.88 6.82 13.38
CA PHE A 118 -5.18 6.24 13.03
C PHE A 118 -5.38 4.92 13.82
N PRO A 119 -6.19 4.92 14.88
CA PRO A 119 -6.30 3.80 15.81
C PRO A 119 -7.36 2.77 15.41
N ASN A 120 -7.34 1.62 16.10
CA ASN A 120 -8.35 0.57 16.08
C ASN A 120 -8.60 -0.03 14.70
N VAL A 121 -7.55 -0.19 13.91
CA VAL A 121 -7.57 -0.88 12.61
C VAL A 121 -7.02 -2.28 12.80
N LYS A 122 -7.84 -3.28 12.63
CA LYS A 122 -7.45 -4.67 12.90
C LYS A 122 -6.21 -5.09 12.08
N GLY A 123 -5.22 -5.65 12.79
CA GLY A 123 -3.92 -6.00 12.19
C GLY A 123 -3.04 -4.81 11.80
N GLY A 124 -3.40 -3.58 12.15
CA GLY A 124 -2.60 -2.38 11.90
C GLY A 124 -2.49 -1.94 10.43
N VAL A 125 -3.29 -2.49 9.52
CA VAL A 125 -3.25 -2.19 8.09
C VAL A 125 -4.67 -2.03 7.56
N GLN A 126 -5.01 -0.92 6.94
CA GLN A 126 -6.31 -0.76 6.30
C GLN A 126 -6.38 -1.57 5.00
N SER A 127 -7.53 -2.14 4.73
CA SER A 127 -7.81 -2.72 3.42
C SER A 127 -7.84 -1.63 2.32
N PRO A 128 -7.71 -1.98 1.04
CA PRO A 128 -7.77 -1.01 -0.06
C PRO A 128 -9.01 -0.11 -0.03
N TYR A 129 -10.18 -0.68 0.29
CA TYR A 129 -11.42 0.10 0.35
C TYR A 129 -11.51 0.99 1.58
N GLU A 130 -11.05 0.51 2.75
CA GLU A 130 -10.99 1.32 3.97
C GLU A 130 -10.08 2.54 3.78
N PHE A 131 -8.93 2.36 3.14
CA PHE A 131 -8.02 3.46 2.87
C PHE A 131 -8.63 4.50 1.92
N LEU A 132 -9.35 4.07 0.87
CA LEU A 132 -10.10 4.97 -0.02
C LEU A 132 -11.23 5.70 0.70
N HIS A 133 -11.82 5.09 1.72
CA HIS A 133 -12.87 5.72 2.52
C HIS A 133 -12.31 6.76 3.51
N ASN A 134 -11.21 6.42 4.19
CA ASN A 134 -10.63 7.22 5.25
C ASN A 134 -9.67 8.31 4.76
N LEU A 135 -9.02 8.12 3.62
CA LEU A 135 -8.02 9.00 3.01
C LEU A 135 -6.91 9.41 4.00
N LYS A 136 -6.41 8.44 4.75
CA LYS A 136 -5.29 8.56 5.69
C LYS A 136 -4.76 7.16 6.02
N GLY A 137 -3.44 6.97 5.98
CA GLY A 137 -2.82 5.67 6.20
C GLY A 137 -1.30 5.71 6.11
N ASP A 138 -0.67 4.61 6.50
CA ASP A 138 0.76 4.42 6.58
C ASP A 138 1.35 3.66 5.38
N CYS A 139 2.60 3.18 5.51
CA CYS A 139 3.33 2.52 4.45
C CYS A 139 2.64 1.26 3.91
N ASP A 140 2.16 0.39 4.81
CA ASP A 140 1.51 -0.88 4.47
C ASP A 140 0.20 -0.64 3.72
N THR A 141 -0.63 0.21 4.27
CA THR A 141 -1.92 0.63 3.74
C THR A 141 -1.78 1.22 2.32
N ARG A 142 -0.76 2.08 2.11
CA ARG A 142 -0.47 2.73 0.82
C ARG A 142 0.03 1.74 -0.22
N SER A 143 0.98 0.89 0.18
CA SER A 143 1.57 -0.12 -0.71
C SER A 143 0.53 -1.13 -1.17
N LEU A 144 -0.37 -1.53 -0.28
CA LEU A 144 -1.46 -2.45 -0.60
C LEU A 144 -2.49 -1.83 -1.56
N LEU A 145 -2.87 -0.55 -1.37
CA LEU A 145 -3.76 0.14 -2.33
C LEU A 145 -3.10 0.30 -3.70
N GLY A 146 -1.81 0.68 -3.74
CA GLY A 146 -1.05 0.78 -4.98
C GLY A 146 -1.03 -0.54 -5.75
N PHE A 147 -0.69 -1.64 -5.06
CA PHE A 147 -0.75 -2.98 -5.61
C PHE A 147 -2.15 -3.33 -6.15
N ALA A 148 -3.19 -3.07 -5.36
CA ALA A 148 -4.57 -3.41 -5.72
C ALA A 148 -5.04 -2.70 -6.99
N ILE A 149 -4.73 -1.41 -7.13
CA ILE A 149 -5.08 -0.62 -8.32
C ILE A 149 -4.26 -1.09 -9.52
N LEU A 150 -2.93 -1.22 -9.41
CA LEU A 150 -2.06 -1.63 -10.52
C LEU A 150 -2.39 -3.03 -11.01
N LYS A 151 -2.65 -3.97 -10.11
CA LYS A 151 -3.09 -5.32 -10.47
C LYS A 151 -4.36 -5.29 -11.32
N LYS A 152 -5.36 -4.49 -10.97
CA LYS A 152 -6.59 -4.36 -11.76
C LYS A 152 -6.38 -3.61 -13.08
N LEU A 153 -5.39 -2.75 -13.17
CA LEU A 153 -4.96 -2.10 -14.42
C LEU A 153 -4.07 -3.01 -15.29
N LYS A 154 -3.80 -4.24 -14.85
CA LYS A 154 -2.92 -5.21 -15.53
C LYS A 154 -1.47 -4.71 -15.66
N ILE A 155 -1.00 -4.00 -14.64
CA ILE A 155 0.40 -3.59 -14.50
C ILE A 155 1.03 -4.50 -13.46
N ALA A 156 2.16 -5.13 -13.79
CA ALA A 156 2.90 -5.99 -12.89
C ALA A 156 3.30 -5.20 -11.63
N SER A 157 2.99 -5.74 -10.45
CA SER A 157 3.21 -5.06 -9.19
C SER A 157 3.38 -6.03 -8.03
N SER A 158 3.96 -5.56 -6.94
CA SER A 158 4.20 -6.32 -5.72
C SER A 158 4.21 -5.40 -4.49
N VAL A 159 3.96 -5.96 -3.31
CA VAL A 159 4.19 -5.28 -2.04
C VAL A 159 5.43 -5.89 -1.41
N TRP A 160 6.36 -5.05 -0.99
CA TRP A 160 7.57 -5.46 -0.28
C TRP A 160 7.49 -4.98 1.15
N VAL A 161 7.92 -5.82 2.07
CA VAL A 161 8.04 -5.50 3.49
C VAL A 161 9.48 -5.67 3.93
N SER A 162 9.88 -4.90 4.94
CA SER A 162 11.19 -5.00 5.55
C SER A 162 11.07 -4.94 7.06
N GLU A 163 11.44 -6.01 7.74
CA GLU A 163 11.58 -6.01 9.20
C GLU A 163 12.73 -5.10 9.65
N ALA A 164 13.83 -5.10 8.89
CA ALA A 164 15.01 -4.29 9.20
C ALA A 164 14.73 -2.78 9.18
N TYR A 165 13.85 -2.35 8.27
CA TYR A 165 13.46 -0.94 8.14
C TYR A 165 12.14 -0.62 8.86
N GLY A 166 11.38 -1.64 9.30
CA GLY A 166 10.02 -1.45 9.83
C GLY A 166 9.12 -0.75 8.82
N HIS A 167 9.21 -1.13 7.55
CA HIS A 167 8.63 -0.37 6.45
C HIS A 167 8.08 -1.24 5.33
N SER A 168 7.20 -0.66 4.52
CA SER A 168 6.62 -1.30 3.33
C SER A 168 6.66 -0.35 2.14
N ILE A 169 6.96 -0.88 0.95
CA ILE A 169 6.98 -0.15 -0.32
C ILE A 169 6.25 -0.91 -1.42
N LEU A 170 5.93 -0.20 -2.49
CA LEU A 170 5.36 -0.77 -3.70
C LEU A 170 6.48 -1.15 -4.68
N GLY A 171 6.45 -2.37 -5.22
CA GLY A 171 7.24 -2.77 -6.37
C GLY A 171 6.42 -2.69 -7.65
N VAL A 172 6.96 -2.12 -8.73
CA VAL A 172 6.27 -1.99 -10.02
C VAL A 172 7.10 -2.60 -11.14
N GLY A 173 6.50 -3.53 -11.86
CA GLY A 173 7.11 -4.18 -13.02
C GLY A 173 6.97 -3.33 -14.27
N VAL A 174 8.04 -2.64 -14.62
CA VAL A 174 8.11 -1.75 -15.79
C VAL A 174 9.39 -1.97 -16.58
N GLN A 175 9.35 -1.58 -17.85
CA GLN A 175 10.54 -1.58 -18.70
C GLN A 175 11.42 -0.36 -18.38
N ASN A 176 12.75 -0.55 -18.43
CA ASN A 176 13.73 0.53 -18.27
C ASN A 176 13.61 1.29 -16.93
N GLY A 177 13.22 0.59 -15.85
CA GLY A 177 13.19 1.17 -14.50
C GLY A 177 14.61 1.40 -13.95
N HIS A 178 14.70 2.27 -12.95
CA HIS A 178 15.92 2.60 -12.21
C HIS A 178 15.74 2.31 -10.72
N GLY A 179 16.84 2.23 -9.97
CA GLY A 179 16.81 2.01 -8.51
C GLY A 179 16.83 0.54 -8.12
N ILE A 180 16.46 0.26 -6.87
CA ILE A 180 16.42 -1.11 -6.36
C ILE A 180 15.31 -1.91 -7.05
N TYR A 181 15.59 -3.17 -7.31
CA TYR A 181 14.58 -4.06 -7.90
C TYR A 181 14.65 -5.47 -7.30
N LYS A 182 13.56 -6.19 -7.42
CA LYS A 182 13.46 -7.63 -7.22
C LYS A 182 12.87 -8.28 -8.46
N THR A 183 13.36 -9.47 -8.79
CA THR A 183 12.83 -10.22 -9.94
C THR A 183 11.73 -11.17 -9.48
N VAL A 184 10.55 -11.05 -10.08
CA VAL A 184 9.38 -11.89 -9.80
C VAL A 184 8.96 -12.54 -11.12
N ASN A 185 9.10 -13.87 -11.22
CA ASN A 185 8.79 -14.64 -12.43
C ASN A 185 9.39 -14.03 -13.71
N GLY A 186 10.66 -13.61 -13.64
CA GLY A 186 11.38 -13.05 -14.78
C GLY A 186 11.16 -11.55 -15.03
N ILE A 187 10.24 -10.90 -14.32
CA ILE A 187 9.96 -9.46 -14.44
C ILE A 187 10.66 -8.71 -13.30
N LYS A 188 11.38 -7.65 -13.63
CA LYS A 188 11.97 -6.75 -12.62
C LYS A 188 10.89 -5.81 -12.09
N HIS A 189 10.61 -5.91 -10.80
CA HIS A 189 9.77 -4.96 -10.07
C HIS A 189 10.68 -3.94 -9.38
N TYR A 190 10.53 -2.68 -9.68
CA TYR A 190 11.30 -1.59 -9.10
C TYR A 190 10.58 -1.00 -7.88
N GLY A 191 11.30 -0.86 -6.77
CA GLY A 191 10.75 -0.32 -5.52
C GLY A 191 10.41 1.16 -5.64
N VAL A 192 9.31 1.59 -5.05
CA VAL A 192 8.92 3.01 -4.98
C VAL A 192 8.33 3.37 -3.64
N GLU A 193 8.79 4.50 -3.10
CA GLU A 193 8.31 5.08 -1.86
C GLU A 193 6.95 5.76 -2.04
N LEU A 194 5.98 5.45 -1.17
CA LEU A 194 4.63 6.01 -1.23
C LEU A 194 4.28 6.92 -0.04
N THR A 195 5.15 7.02 0.97
CA THR A 195 4.84 7.75 2.20
C THR A 195 5.13 9.25 2.13
N ALA A 196 5.87 9.68 1.11
CA ALA A 196 6.20 11.08 0.88
C ALA A 196 6.05 11.46 -0.59
N LYS A 197 5.76 12.74 -0.83
CA LYS A 197 5.64 13.30 -2.18
C LYS A 197 6.99 13.40 -2.87
N GLY A 198 6.97 13.29 -4.20
CA GLY A 198 8.15 13.52 -5.04
C GLY A 198 8.99 12.28 -5.33
N TYR A 199 8.76 11.16 -4.67
CA TYR A 199 9.35 9.90 -5.06
C TYR A 199 8.68 9.38 -6.32
N ARG A 200 9.49 9.08 -7.33
CA ARG A 200 9.04 8.51 -8.60
C ARG A 200 9.31 7.02 -8.64
N LEU A 201 8.78 6.38 -9.66
CA LEU A 201 9.02 4.97 -9.93
C LEU A 201 10.52 4.63 -9.87
N GLY A 202 10.87 3.64 -9.04
CA GLY A 202 12.26 3.25 -8.79
C GLY A 202 12.99 4.06 -7.72
N MET A 203 12.35 5.07 -7.13
CA MET A 203 12.95 5.87 -6.06
C MET A 203 12.45 5.41 -4.69
N VAL A 204 13.39 5.11 -3.81
CA VAL A 204 13.16 4.84 -2.38
C VAL A 204 14.02 5.77 -1.54
N ALA A 205 13.71 5.91 -0.25
CA ALA A 205 14.54 6.68 0.66
C ALA A 205 15.97 6.10 0.71
N PRO A 206 17.03 6.94 0.75
CA PRO A 206 18.42 6.45 0.70
C PRO A 206 18.74 5.39 1.76
N GLU A 207 18.20 5.54 2.97
CA GLU A 207 18.35 4.60 4.08
C GLU A 207 17.68 3.23 3.82
N ASN A 208 16.74 3.15 2.89
CA ASN A 208 15.98 1.96 2.54
C ASN A 208 16.49 1.28 1.24
N ASN A 209 17.64 1.67 0.74
CA ASN A 209 18.11 1.35 -0.61
C ASN A 209 18.86 0.00 -0.73
N ASN A 210 18.83 -0.88 0.28
CA ASN A 210 19.42 -2.20 0.18
C ASN A 210 18.34 -3.24 -0.20
N PRO A 211 18.38 -3.82 -1.43
CA PRO A 211 17.36 -4.77 -1.88
C PRO A 211 17.32 -6.08 -1.09
N TYR A 212 18.39 -6.44 -0.38
CA TYR A 212 18.45 -7.67 0.43
C TYR A 212 17.62 -7.58 1.72
N ASN A 213 17.30 -6.36 2.18
CA ASN A 213 16.48 -6.15 3.37
C ASN A 213 14.96 -6.15 3.09
N TRP A 214 14.55 -6.44 1.86
CA TRP A 214 13.16 -6.45 1.47
C TRP A 214 12.67 -7.86 1.13
N ASP A 215 11.50 -8.22 1.59
CA ASP A 215 10.79 -9.46 1.25
C ASP A 215 9.52 -9.13 0.46
N ILE A 216 9.22 -9.96 -0.55
CA ILE A 216 8.00 -9.82 -1.34
C ILE A 216 6.89 -10.62 -0.67
N THR A 217 5.76 -9.97 -0.39
CA THR A 217 4.59 -10.60 0.23
C THR A 217 3.53 -10.99 -0.80
N VAL A 218 3.05 -10.03 -1.58
CA VAL A 218 2.08 -10.27 -2.66
C VAL A 218 2.58 -9.71 -3.97
N TYR A 219 2.24 -10.37 -5.06
CA TYR A 219 2.62 -9.93 -6.41
C TYR A 219 1.63 -10.38 -7.47
N ASN A 220 1.71 -9.77 -8.65
CA ASN A 220 1.10 -10.20 -9.88
C ASN A 220 2.05 -9.97 -11.06
N ASN A 221 1.87 -10.75 -12.10
CA ASN A 221 2.57 -10.60 -13.38
C ASN A 221 1.54 -10.65 -14.51
N TYR A 222 1.71 -9.78 -15.51
CA TYR A 222 0.90 -9.73 -16.73
C TYR A 222 1.80 -9.62 -17.96
#